data_876d0bb20e74cf19ca63b78b15826662
#
_entry.id   876d0bb20e74cf19ca63b78b15826662
#
_cell.length_a   1.000
_cell.length_b   1.000
_cell.length_c   1.000
_cell.angle_alpha   90.00
_cell.angle_beta   90.00
_cell.angle_gamma   90.00
#
_symmetry.space_group_name_H-M   'P 1'
#
loop_
_entity.id
_entity.type
_entity.pdbx_description
1 polymer ?
#
loop_
_entity_poly.entity_id
_entity_poly.type
_entity_poly.pdbx_seq_one_letter_code
_entity_poly.pdbx_strand_id
1 'polypeptide(L)'
;EASGNCELQAMGYRLGLLTPTMPYVRMRRELDASHKDVYIDRDRCILCGRCVRASREIDHKTAFGFEGRGIHKRVTVDAQHGLDETDMTASDRAASICPTGSLVVKREGYKTPVGNRSYDKKPIGSEIEEKHATD
;
A
#
# COMPACT_ATOMS: atom_id res chain seq x y z
N GLU A 1 3.71 2.70 4.38
CA GLU A 1 3.09 1.39 4.32
C GLU A 1 2.39 1.05 5.65
N ALA A 2 1.61 0.01 5.71
CA ALA A 2 0.77 -0.28 6.88
C ALA A 2 1.21 -1.53 7.66
N SER A 3 1.91 -2.46 7.03
CA SER A 3 2.19 -3.77 7.63
C SER A 3 3.36 -3.79 8.60
N GLY A 4 4.28 -2.83 8.52
CA GLY A 4 5.55 -2.84 9.24
C GLY A 4 6.55 -3.90 8.74
N ASN A 5 6.32 -4.47 7.55
CA ASN A 5 7.16 -5.51 6.96
C ASN A 5 7.44 -5.21 5.48
N CYS A 6 7.83 -3.97 5.18
CA CYS A 6 7.97 -3.46 3.82
C CYS A 6 9.35 -3.75 3.23
N GLU A 7 9.42 -4.67 2.28
CA GLU A 7 10.66 -5.00 1.56
C GLU A 7 11.20 -3.84 0.72
N LEU A 8 10.32 -2.98 0.19
CA LEU A 8 10.75 -1.79 -0.56
C LEU A 8 11.52 -0.81 0.33
N GLN A 9 11.03 -0.59 1.55
CA GLN A 9 11.70 0.26 2.54
C GLN A 9 13.05 -0.36 2.95
N ALA A 10 13.07 -1.65 3.23
CA ALA A 10 14.29 -2.39 3.54
C ALA A 10 15.32 -2.30 2.40
N MET A 11 14.87 -2.42 1.16
CA MET A 11 15.74 -2.26 -0.01
C MET A 11 16.29 -0.83 -0.12
N GLY A 12 15.49 0.18 0.16
CA GLY A 12 15.95 1.57 0.20
C GLY A 12 17.09 1.76 1.19
N TYR A 13 16.93 1.28 2.42
CA TYR A 13 18.00 1.34 3.43
C TYR A 13 19.23 0.54 3.01
N ARG A 14 19.06 -0.67 2.48
CA ARG A 14 20.18 -1.50 1.98
C ARG A 14 21.01 -0.79 0.90
N LEU A 15 20.38 0.05 0.09
CA LEU A 15 21.04 0.85 -0.93
C LEU A 15 21.51 2.23 -0.42
N GLY A 16 21.46 2.47 0.88
CA GLY A 16 21.93 3.70 1.50
C GLY A 16 20.95 4.89 1.39
N LEU A 17 19.70 4.65 0.99
CA LEU A 17 18.68 5.69 0.97
C LEU A 17 18.10 5.89 2.37
N LEU A 18 18.77 6.67 3.19
CA LEU A 18 18.33 6.99 4.57
C LEU A 18 17.30 8.11 4.58
N THR A 19 17.43 9.06 3.66
CA THR A 19 16.49 10.17 3.49
C THR A 19 16.31 10.49 2.00
N PRO A 20 15.14 11.02 1.59
CA PRO A 20 14.95 11.51 0.24
C PRO A 20 15.89 12.69 -0.04
N THR A 21 16.53 12.69 -1.21
CA THR A 21 17.40 13.78 -1.68
C THR A 21 16.62 14.88 -2.40
N MET A 22 15.39 14.59 -2.79
CA MET A 22 14.49 15.53 -3.47
C MET A 22 13.52 16.16 -2.48
N PRO A 23 13.03 17.39 -2.75
CA PRO A 23 11.99 18.00 -1.91
C PRO A 23 10.77 17.09 -1.78
N TYR A 24 10.28 16.98 -0.56
CA TYR A 24 9.08 16.18 -0.28
C TYR A 24 7.84 16.95 -0.68
N VAL A 25 7.25 16.59 -1.81
CA VAL A 25 5.99 17.15 -2.28
C VAL A 25 4.90 16.10 -2.04
N ARG A 26 4.03 16.37 -1.05
CA ARG A 26 2.93 15.47 -0.73
C ARG A 26 1.59 16.16 -0.97
N MET A 27 0.79 15.55 -1.82
CA MET A 27 -0.64 15.85 -1.93
C MET A 27 -1.39 14.90 -0.99
N ARG A 28 -2.05 15.45 0.03
CA ARG A 28 -2.91 14.65 0.90
C ARG A 28 -4.08 14.10 0.09
N ARG A 29 -4.34 12.81 0.23
CA ARG A 29 -5.41 12.11 -0.47
C ARG A 29 -6.43 11.58 0.53
N GLU A 30 -7.69 11.57 0.12
CA GLU A 30 -8.78 11.12 0.99
C GLU A 30 -8.72 9.61 1.20
N LEU A 31 -9.00 9.22 2.44
CA LEU A 31 -9.30 7.86 2.82
C LEU A 31 -10.76 7.59 2.48
N ASP A 32 -11.02 6.48 1.79
CA ASP A 32 -12.39 5.99 1.56
C ASP A 32 -12.60 4.71 2.36
N ALA A 33 -13.44 4.80 3.36
CA ALA A 33 -13.83 3.70 4.23
C ALA A 33 -15.35 3.42 4.18
N SER A 34 -16.02 3.86 3.10
CA SER A 34 -17.45 3.72 2.91
C SER A 34 -17.91 2.24 2.86
N HIS A 35 -17.15 1.37 2.16
CA HIS A 35 -17.51 -0.03 2.05
C HIS A 35 -17.45 -0.76 3.40
N LYS A 36 -18.42 -1.68 3.64
CA LYS A 36 -18.57 -2.40 4.92
C LYS A 36 -17.32 -3.22 5.32
N ASP A 37 -16.64 -3.84 4.36
CA ASP A 37 -15.58 -4.82 4.61
C ASP A 37 -14.19 -4.39 4.13
N VAL A 38 -14.08 -3.35 3.30
CA VAL A 38 -12.83 -2.91 2.69
C VAL A 38 -12.65 -1.40 2.87
N TYR A 39 -11.42 -0.91 2.89
CA TYR A 39 -11.13 0.52 2.80
C TYR A 39 -9.90 0.77 1.93
N ILE A 40 -9.79 1.96 1.37
CA ILE A 40 -8.64 2.41 0.63
C ILE A 40 -8.06 3.70 1.22
N ASP A 41 -6.80 3.63 1.66
CA ASP A 41 -5.98 4.77 2.08
C ASP A 41 -5.02 5.12 0.93
N ARG A 42 -5.39 6.12 0.15
CA ARG A 42 -4.63 6.50 -1.04
C ARG A 42 -3.29 7.17 -0.71
N ASP A 43 -3.07 7.62 0.52
CA ASP A 43 -1.79 8.16 0.96
C ASP A 43 -0.69 7.09 1.01
N ARG A 44 -1.07 5.82 1.14
CA ARG A 44 -0.15 4.67 1.11
C ARG A 44 0.04 4.07 -0.28
N CYS A 45 -0.65 4.62 -1.28
CA CYS A 45 -0.64 4.06 -2.63
C CYS A 45 0.63 4.45 -3.40
N ILE A 46 1.37 3.47 -3.87
CA ILE A 46 2.56 3.62 -4.74
C ILE A 46 2.23 3.54 -6.23
N LEU A 47 0.95 3.57 -6.60
CA LEU A 47 0.47 3.53 -7.99
C LEU A 47 0.92 2.29 -8.78
N CYS A 48 1.18 1.17 -8.14
CA CYS A 48 1.66 -0.06 -8.78
C CYS A 48 0.63 -0.74 -9.69
N GLY A 49 -0.66 -0.40 -9.59
CA GLY A 49 -1.75 -0.91 -10.42
C GLY A 49 -2.15 -2.37 -10.16
N ARG A 50 -1.63 -3.02 -9.12
CA ARG A 50 -1.99 -4.42 -8.82
C ARG A 50 -3.48 -4.61 -8.56
N CYS A 51 -4.11 -3.73 -7.76
CA CYS A 51 -5.55 -3.78 -7.49
C CYS A 51 -6.38 -3.58 -8.77
N VAL A 52 -5.97 -2.64 -9.64
CA VAL A 52 -6.66 -2.37 -10.91
C VAL A 52 -6.65 -3.61 -11.81
N ARG A 53 -5.46 -4.25 -11.95
CA ARG A 53 -5.35 -5.47 -12.76
C ARG A 53 -6.08 -6.65 -12.12
N ALA A 54 -5.92 -6.86 -10.81
CA ALA A 54 -6.58 -7.96 -10.12
C ALA A 54 -8.10 -7.85 -10.22
N SER A 55 -8.67 -6.66 -9.99
CA SER A 55 -10.10 -6.43 -10.14
C SER A 55 -10.60 -6.82 -11.53
N ARG A 56 -9.87 -6.45 -12.59
CA ARG A 56 -10.27 -6.73 -13.97
C ARG A 56 -10.02 -8.17 -14.41
N GLU A 57 -8.81 -8.68 -14.15
CA GLU A 57 -8.30 -9.92 -14.76
C GLU A 57 -8.61 -11.15 -13.93
N ILE A 58 -8.74 -10.99 -12.61
CA ILE A 58 -8.97 -12.10 -11.66
C ILE A 58 -10.39 -12.09 -11.12
N ASP A 59 -10.83 -10.92 -10.64
CA ASP A 59 -12.14 -10.79 -10.01
C ASP A 59 -13.26 -10.53 -11.04
N HIS A 60 -12.88 -10.26 -12.31
CA HIS A 60 -13.79 -9.93 -13.41
C HIS A 60 -14.73 -8.74 -13.08
N LYS A 61 -14.20 -7.76 -12.37
CA LYS A 61 -14.85 -6.53 -11.94
C LYS A 61 -14.08 -5.31 -12.42
N THR A 62 -14.71 -4.16 -12.45
CA THR A 62 -14.06 -2.89 -12.83
C THR A 62 -13.96 -1.90 -11.67
N ALA A 63 -13.90 -2.41 -10.43
CA ALA A 63 -13.97 -1.58 -9.22
C ALA A 63 -12.90 -0.48 -9.13
N PHE A 64 -11.76 -0.64 -9.79
CA PHE A 64 -10.64 0.30 -9.72
C PHE A 64 -10.13 0.73 -11.08
N GLY A 65 -9.72 2.00 -11.15
CA GLY A 65 -9.05 2.59 -12.30
C GLY A 65 -7.98 3.59 -11.87
N PHE A 66 -7.46 4.33 -12.83
CA PHE A 66 -6.59 5.48 -12.56
C PHE A 66 -7.26 6.75 -13.06
N GLU A 67 -7.11 7.82 -12.30
CA GLU A 67 -7.50 9.16 -12.73
C GLU A 67 -6.35 10.14 -12.50
N GLY A 68 -6.45 11.32 -13.14
CA GLY A 68 -5.45 12.37 -13.06
C GLY A 68 -4.13 12.03 -13.76
N ARG A 69 -3.18 12.95 -13.66
CA ARG A 69 -1.82 12.81 -14.20
C ARG A 69 -0.80 13.52 -13.32
N GLY A 70 0.49 13.17 -13.47
CA GLY A 70 1.56 13.72 -12.68
C GLY A 70 1.31 13.50 -11.17
N ILE A 71 1.50 14.53 -10.37
CA ILE A 71 1.29 14.49 -8.91
C ILE A 71 -0.18 14.26 -8.52
N HIS A 72 -1.12 14.52 -9.43
CA HIS A 72 -2.56 14.32 -9.21
C HIS A 72 -3.01 12.89 -9.58
N LYS A 73 -2.12 12.06 -10.13
CA LYS A 73 -2.48 10.68 -10.47
C LYS A 73 -2.83 9.90 -9.21
N ARG A 74 -3.98 9.22 -9.24
CA ARG A 74 -4.43 8.38 -8.13
C ARG A 74 -5.21 7.17 -8.62
N VAL A 75 -5.32 6.16 -7.77
CA VAL A 75 -6.30 5.09 -7.95
C VAL A 75 -7.68 5.65 -7.63
N THR A 76 -8.60 5.52 -8.58
CA THR A 76 -10.00 5.86 -8.42
C THR A 76 -10.85 4.60 -8.25
N VAL A 77 -12.01 4.78 -7.68
CA VAL A 77 -13.06 3.76 -7.56
C VAL A 77 -14.07 4.01 -8.66
N ASP A 78 -14.58 2.96 -9.30
CA ASP A 78 -15.61 3.06 -10.34
C ASP A 78 -17.00 3.23 -9.72
N ALA A 79 -17.18 4.37 -9.05
CA ALA A 79 -18.40 4.77 -8.36
C ALA A 79 -18.45 6.28 -8.16
N GLN A 80 -19.63 6.85 -7.98
CA GLN A 80 -19.79 8.30 -7.81
C GLN A 80 -19.45 8.78 -6.39
N HIS A 81 -19.83 8.02 -5.38
CA HIS A 81 -19.71 8.47 -3.98
C HIS A 81 -18.65 7.70 -3.20
N GLY A 82 -18.34 6.46 -3.55
CA GLY A 82 -17.30 5.72 -2.85
C GLY A 82 -17.29 4.23 -3.10
N LEU A 83 -16.45 3.56 -2.34
CA LEU A 83 -16.18 2.13 -2.47
C LEU A 83 -17.42 1.26 -2.16
N ASP A 84 -18.36 1.77 -1.36
CA ASP A 84 -19.61 1.11 -1.00
C ASP A 84 -20.59 0.91 -2.17
N GLU A 85 -20.45 1.72 -3.22
CA GLU A 85 -21.26 1.59 -4.44
C GLU A 85 -20.69 0.57 -5.45
N THR A 86 -19.54 -0.03 -5.16
CA THR A 86 -18.93 -1.04 -6.03
C THR A 86 -19.44 -2.44 -5.68
N ASP A 87 -19.24 -3.36 -6.60
CA ASP A 87 -19.50 -4.79 -6.41
C ASP A 87 -18.36 -5.54 -5.70
N MET A 88 -17.43 -4.80 -5.07
CA MET A 88 -16.31 -5.37 -4.33
C MET A 88 -16.77 -6.21 -3.13
N THR A 89 -15.96 -7.21 -2.83
CA THR A 89 -16.10 -8.06 -1.64
C THR A 89 -14.75 -8.26 -0.95
N ALA A 90 -14.77 -8.63 0.33
CA ALA A 90 -13.55 -8.95 1.07
C ALA A 90 -12.75 -10.12 0.46
N SER A 91 -13.42 -11.04 -0.23
CA SER A 91 -12.80 -12.21 -0.88
C SER A 91 -12.13 -11.91 -2.21
N ASP A 92 -12.34 -10.72 -2.79
CA ASP A 92 -11.74 -10.36 -4.07
C ASP A 92 -10.21 -10.30 -3.95
N ARG A 93 -9.54 -10.74 -5.02
CA ARG A 93 -8.08 -10.67 -5.07
C ARG A 93 -7.57 -9.24 -4.98
N ALA A 94 -8.29 -8.31 -5.57
CA ALA A 94 -7.97 -6.88 -5.48
C ALA A 94 -7.87 -6.40 -4.03
N ALA A 95 -8.73 -6.87 -3.11
CA ALA A 95 -8.75 -6.46 -1.71
C ALA A 95 -7.50 -6.87 -0.93
N SER A 96 -6.82 -7.96 -1.34
CA SER A 96 -5.69 -8.56 -0.62
C SER A 96 -4.33 -8.40 -1.30
N ILE A 97 -4.26 -7.86 -2.53
CA ILE A 97 -3.03 -7.84 -3.34
C ILE A 97 -2.14 -6.61 -3.09
N CYS A 98 -2.63 -5.62 -2.34
CA CYS A 98 -1.92 -4.36 -2.15
C CYS A 98 -0.62 -4.56 -1.34
N PRO A 99 0.57 -4.20 -1.89
CA PRO A 99 1.84 -4.44 -1.22
C PRO A 99 2.12 -3.47 -0.08
N THR A 100 1.44 -2.32 -0.04
CA THR A 100 1.68 -1.25 0.94
C THR A 100 0.55 -1.10 1.96
N GLY A 101 -0.52 -1.91 1.85
CA GLY A 101 -1.70 -1.76 2.70
C GLY A 101 -2.47 -0.47 2.44
N SER A 102 -2.43 0.04 1.20
CA SER A 102 -3.33 1.10 0.75
C SER A 102 -4.77 0.61 0.64
N LEU A 103 -4.96 -0.61 0.14
CA LEU A 103 -6.25 -1.29 0.09
C LEU A 103 -6.20 -2.47 1.08
N VAL A 104 -7.14 -2.53 2.00
CA VAL A 104 -7.11 -3.47 3.14
C VAL A 104 -8.53 -3.95 3.45
N VAL A 105 -8.64 -5.23 3.77
CA VAL A 105 -9.86 -5.82 4.35
C VAL A 105 -9.97 -5.38 5.81
N LYS A 106 -11.12 -4.86 6.19
CA LYS A 106 -11.40 -4.43 7.57
C LYS A 106 -11.46 -5.62 8.51
N ARG A 107 -11.05 -5.41 9.76
CA ARG A 107 -11.10 -6.41 10.84
C ARG A 107 -10.24 -7.65 10.62
N GLU A 108 -9.41 -7.65 9.59
CA GLU A 108 -8.39 -8.68 9.38
C GLU A 108 -7.00 -8.15 9.72
N GLY A 109 -6.20 -8.97 10.38
CA GLY A 109 -4.79 -8.67 10.61
C GLY A 109 -3.93 -8.92 9.36
N TYR A 110 -2.72 -8.41 9.37
CA TYR A 110 -1.74 -8.77 8.34
C TYR A 110 -1.30 -10.23 8.50
N LYS A 111 -0.95 -10.88 7.38
CA LYS A 111 -0.56 -12.30 7.34
C LYS A 111 0.59 -12.64 8.29
N THR A 112 1.51 -11.70 8.48
CA THR A 112 2.62 -11.84 9.40
C THR A 112 2.32 -11.00 10.65
N PRO A 113 2.00 -11.63 11.79
CA PRO A 113 1.67 -10.90 13.01
C PRO A 113 2.90 -10.20 13.60
N VAL A 114 2.65 -9.20 14.43
CA VAL A 114 3.69 -8.53 15.25
C VAL A 114 4.41 -9.58 16.09
N GLY A 115 5.72 -9.50 16.10
CA GLY A 115 6.61 -10.48 16.73
C GLY A 115 7.23 -11.49 15.77
N ASN A 116 6.60 -11.73 14.59
CA ASN A 116 7.06 -12.67 13.57
C ASN A 116 7.46 -12.00 12.25
N ARG A 117 7.38 -10.67 12.16
CA ARG A 117 7.77 -9.93 10.96
C ARG A 117 9.29 -9.87 10.84
N SER A 118 9.79 -9.70 9.62
CA SER A 118 11.24 -9.67 9.32
C SER A 118 12.02 -8.65 10.15
N TYR A 119 11.37 -7.52 10.51
CA TYR A 119 12.02 -6.40 11.20
C TYR A 119 11.57 -6.22 12.66
N ASP A 120 10.88 -7.20 13.25
CA ASP A 120 10.45 -7.13 14.66
C ASP A 120 11.60 -7.30 15.65
N LYS A 121 12.66 -8.03 15.26
CA LYS A 121 13.84 -8.27 16.09
C LYS A 121 14.88 -7.15 15.98
N LYS A 122 15.01 -6.56 14.79
CA LYS A 122 15.89 -5.44 14.51
C LYS A 122 15.14 -4.41 13.67
N PRO A 123 15.28 -3.11 13.94
CA PRO A 123 14.69 -2.06 13.09
C PRO A 123 15.16 -2.18 11.65
N ILE A 124 14.32 -1.75 10.71
CA ILE A 124 14.70 -1.63 9.31
C ILE A 124 15.92 -0.71 9.20
N GLY A 125 16.97 -1.15 8.51
CA GLY A 125 18.21 -0.39 8.32
C GLY A 125 19.33 -0.73 9.31
N SER A 126 19.07 -1.46 10.40
CA SER A 126 20.09 -1.83 11.38
C SER A 126 21.31 -2.54 10.77
N GLU A 127 21.08 -3.35 9.72
CA GLU A 127 22.15 -4.04 8.98
C GLU A 127 23.13 -3.09 8.29
N ILE A 128 22.67 -1.90 7.93
CA ILE A 128 23.49 -0.87 7.26
C ILE A 128 24.30 -0.13 8.31
N GLU A 129 23.70 0.22 9.43
CA GLU A 129 24.37 0.88 10.55
C GLU A 129 25.48 -0.02 11.12
N GLU A 130 25.25 -1.32 11.28
CA GLU A 130 26.25 -2.28 11.73
C GLU A 130 27.45 -2.37 10.78
N LYS A 131 27.24 -2.28 9.45
CA LYS A 131 28.32 -2.29 8.47
C LYS A 131 29.17 -1.02 8.49
N HIS A 132 28.57 0.14 8.66
CA HIS A 132 29.28 1.42 8.72
C HIS A 132 30.00 1.63 10.07
N ALA A 133 29.64 0.91 11.10
CA ALA A 133 30.34 0.97 12.40
C ALA A 133 31.63 0.13 12.42
N THR A 134 31.86 -0.72 11.42
CA THR A 134 33.03 -1.61 11.31
C THR A 134 34.06 -1.14 10.25
N ASP A 135 33.75 -0.12 9.48
CA ASP A 135 34.66 0.58 8.56
C ASP A 135 35.18 1.88 9.19
#